data_f25d008417251125d1328bd570c433a1
#
_entry.id   f25d008417251125d1328bd570c433a1
#
_cell.length_a   1.000
_cell.length_b   1.000
_cell.length_c   1.000
_cell.angle_alpha   90.00
_cell.angle_beta   90.00
_cell.angle_gamma   90.00
#
_symmetry.space_group_name_H-M   'P 1'
#
loop_
_entity.id
_entity.type
_entity.pdbx_description
1 polymer ?
#
loop_
_entity_poly.entity_id
_entity_poly.type
_entity_poly.pdbx_seq_one_letter_code
_entity_poly.pdbx_strand_id
1 'polypeptide(L)'
;LEAVGHAVLSAPRAALDLRRQERVEQWFDAHRPDVVVLAAGKVGGIGANTSQPVEFLLDNLLIEANVIGAAHKFGAEKLLFLGSSCIYPKFAAQPIQESALLSGPLEPTNQWYAIAKIAGLKLAEAFRVEHGCDFISVMPTNLYGPGDNFEPASAHVLPALLRRAHEAAEAGVEKLVVWGSGAPQREMMYVDDLADA
;
A
#
# COMPACT_ATOMS: atom_id res chain seq x y z
N LEU A 1 2.20 -13.13 12.77
CA LEU A 1 1.33 -14.27 12.40
C LEU A 1 1.98 -15.60 12.79
N GLU A 2 3.22 -15.90 12.39
CA GLU A 2 3.91 -17.15 12.80
C GLU A 2 4.06 -17.26 14.30
N ALA A 3 4.37 -16.17 15.00
CA ALA A 3 4.52 -16.13 16.46
C ALA A 3 3.24 -16.50 17.23
N VAL A 4 2.08 -16.38 16.60
CA VAL A 4 0.77 -16.76 17.15
C VAL A 4 0.20 -18.05 16.54
N GLY A 5 1.04 -18.81 15.83
CA GLY A 5 0.73 -20.17 15.38
C GLY A 5 0.08 -20.29 14.00
N HIS A 6 0.06 -19.24 13.18
CA HIS A 6 -0.42 -19.33 11.81
C HIS A 6 0.67 -19.85 10.87
N ALA A 7 0.30 -20.70 9.91
CA ALA A 7 1.18 -21.07 8.79
C ALA A 7 1.18 -19.92 7.78
N VAL A 8 2.32 -19.24 7.65
CA VAL A 8 2.45 -18.11 6.72
C VAL A 8 2.97 -18.57 5.37
N LEU A 9 2.19 -18.32 4.32
CA LEU A 9 2.56 -18.58 2.93
C LEU A 9 2.96 -17.27 2.26
N SER A 10 4.19 -17.20 1.77
CA SER A 10 4.66 -16.03 1.01
C SER A 10 5.48 -16.47 -0.20
N ALA A 11 5.51 -15.64 -1.23
CA ALA A 11 6.32 -15.90 -2.41
C ALA A 11 7.05 -14.61 -2.83
N PRO A 12 8.36 -14.67 -3.09
CA PRO A 12 9.08 -13.51 -3.62
C PRO A 12 8.62 -13.21 -5.05
N ARG A 13 8.70 -11.94 -5.47
CA ARG A 13 8.27 -11.49 -6.80
C ARG A 13 8.88 -12.29 -7.95
N ALA A 14 10.12 -12.77 -7.79
CA ALA A 14 10.80 -13.60 -8.80
C ALA A 14 10.11 -14.96 -9.01
N ALA A 15 9.46 -15.51 -7.98
CA ALA A 15 8.73 -16.78 -8.07
C ALA A 15 7.27 -16.57 -8.45
N LEU A 16 6.64 -15.46 -8.01
CA LEU A 16 5.24 -15.15 -8.25
C LEU A 16 5.07 -13.68 -8.64
N ASP A 17 4.94 -13.39 -9.92
CA ASP A 17 4.56 -12.06 -10.41
C ASP A 17 3.03 -11.93 -10.35
N LEU A 18 2.53 -11.19 -9.37
CA LEU A 18 1.10 -10.99 -9.13
C LEU A 18 0.36 -10.25 -10.26
N ARG A 19 1.08 -9.65 -11.20
CA ARG A 19 0.48 -9.04 -12.40
C ARG A 19 0.06 -10.09 -13.45
N ARG A 20 0.45 -11.34 -13.27
CA ARG A 20 0.15 -12.45 -14.18
C ARG A 20 -0.97 -13.30 -13.59
N GLN A 21 -2.20 -13.06 -14.05
CA GLN A 21 -3.41 -13.75 -13.56
C GLN A 21 -3.23 -15.27 -13.47
N GLU A 22 -2.78 -15.88 -14.55
CA GLU A 22 -2.58 -17.33 -14.61
C GLU A 22 -1.64 -17.87 -13.52
N ARG A 23 -0.54 -17.12 -13.23
CA ARG A 23 0.42 -17.49 -12.19
C ARG A 23 -0.19 -17.35 -10.79
N VAL A 24 -0.98 -16.30 -10.57
CA VAL A 24 -1.71 -16.08 -9.32
C VAL A 24 -2.72 -17.20 -9.10
N GLU A 25 -3.54 -17.51 -10.10
CA GLU A 25 -4.53 -18.58 -10.01
C GLU A 25 -3.89 -19.96 -9.76
N GLN A 26 -2.80 -20.29 -10.45
CA GLN A 26 -2.04 -21.53 -10.21
C GLN A 26 -1.51 -21.62 -8.78
N TRP A 27 -1.00 -20.50 -8.24
CA TRP A 27 -0.51 -20.46 -6.88
C TRP A 27 -1.64 -20.65 -5.86
N PHE A 28 -2.77 -19.95 -6.03
CA PHE A 28 -3.95 -20.09 -5.16
C PHE A 28 -4.54 -21.49 -5.22
N ASP A 29 -4.60 -22.09 -6.40
CA ASP A 29 -5.08 -23.47 -6.56
C ASP A 29 -4.21 -24.49 -5.81
N ALA A 30 -2.89 -24.32 -5.86
CA ALA A 30 -1.95 -25.20 -5.20
C ALA A 30 -1.89 -25.02 -3.66
N HIS A 31 -2.11 -23.81 -3.15
CA HIS A 31 -1.86 -23.49 -1.75
C HIS A 31 -3.15 -23.28 -0.91
N ARG A 32 -4.26 -22.91 -1.55
CA ARG A 32 -5.57 -22.70 -0.90
C ARG A 32 -5.51 -21.95 0.43
N PRO A 33 -5.02 -20.69 0.46
CA PRO A 33 -4.94 -19.94 1.71
C PRO A 33 -6.34 -19.64 2.27
N ASP A 34 -6.54 -19.84 3.57
CA ASP A 34 -7.79 -19.49 4.26
C ASP A 34 -7.93 -17.97 4.38
N VAL A 35 -6.83 -17.28 4.68
CA VAL A 35 -6.78 -15.81 4.86
C VAL A 35 -5.74 -15.21 3.94
N VAL A 36 -6.11 -14.11 3.28
CA VAL A 36 -5.21 -13.38 2.38
C VAL A 36 -4.96 -11.98 2.92
N VAL A 37 -3.69 -11.62 3.13
CA VAL A 37 -3.28 -10.24 3.42
C VAL A 37 -2.61 -9.67 2.18
N LEU A 38 -3.31 -8.79 1.45
CA LEU A 38 -2.78 -8.15 0.25
C LEU A 38 -2.05 -6.86 0.61
N ALA A 39 -0.78 -7.01 1.00
CA ALA A 39 0.14 -5.91 1.26
C ALA A 39 1.07 -5.59 0.06
N ALA A 40 0.99 -6.39 -1.00
CA ALA A 40 1.80 -6.20 -2.19
C ALA A 40 1.31 -5.02 -3.04
N GLY A 41 2.25 -4.29 -3.61
CA GLY A 41 1.96 -3.20 -4.55
C GLY A 41 3.25 -2.52 -5.04
N LYS A 42 3.12 -1.75 -6.13
CA LYS A 42 4.17 -0.82 -6.54
C LYS A 42 3.98 0.47 -5.74
N VAL A 43 4.90 0.74 -4.83
CA VAL A 43 4.88 1.91 -3.95
C VAL A 43 6.14 2.76 -4.16
N GLY A 44 6.08 4.03 -3.76
CA GLY A 44 7.22 4.93 -3.83
C GLY A 44 6.84 6.39 -3.55
N GLY A 45 7.84 7.22 -3.32
CA GLY A 45 7.67 8.65 -3.07
C GLY A 45 7.11 9.42 -4.27
N ILE A 46 6.92 10.73 -4.10
CA ILE A 46 6.35 11.65 -5.12
C ILE A 46 7.12 11.58 -6.43
N GLY A 47 8.47 11.56 -6.37
CA GLY A 47 9.31 11.52 -7.57
C GLY A 47 9.04 10.27 -8.43
N ALA A 48 8.96 9.10 -7.82
CA ALA A 48 8.65 7.83 -8.50
C ALA A 48 7.23 7.84 -9.10
N ASN A 49 6.23 8.28 -8.33
CA ASN A 49 4.85 8.41 -8.80
C ASN A 49 4.73 9.34 -10.03
N THR A 50 5.43 10.46 -10.01
CA THR A 50 5.39 11.44 -11.10
C THR A 50 6.11 10.93 -12.36
N SER A 51 7.20 10.21 -12.21
CA SER A 51 8.02 9.72 -13.34
C SER A 51 7.51 8.43 -13.97
N GLN A 52 6.71 7.64 -13.26
CA GLN A 52 6.24 6.30 -13.69
C GLN A 52 4.71 6.13 -13.56
N PRO A 53 3.88 7.06 -14.06
CA PRO A 53 2.43 7.05 -13.82
C PRO A 53 1.74 5.77 -14.33
N VAL A 54 2.16 5.26 -15.49
CA VAL A 54 1.58 4.04 -16.07
C VAL A 54 1.83 2.83 -15.17
N GLU A 55 3.05 2.68 -14.67
CA GLU A 55 3.40 1.54 -13.82
C GLU A 55 2.71 1.62 -12.46
N PHE A 56 2.60 2.82 -11.86
CA PHE A 56 1.89 2.99 -10.60
C PHE A 56 0.39 2.71 -10.71
N LEU A 57 -0.23 2.99 -11.85
CA LEU A 57 -1.62 2.65 -12.11
C LEU A 57 -1.77 1.17 -12.50
N LEU A 58 -1.12 0.76 -13.60
CA LEU A 58 -1.37 -0.54 -14.21
C LEU A 58 -0.88 -1.72 -13.36
N ASP A 59 0.34 -1.64 -12.82
CA ASP A 59 0.87 -2.73 -12.00
C ASP A 59 0.00 -2.98 -10.76
N ASN A 60 -0.44 -1.90 -10.08
CA ASN A 60 -1.30 -2.04 -8.91
C ASN A 60 -2.68 -2.58 -9.28
N LEU A 61 -3.32 -2.07 -10.35
CA LEU A 61 -4.60 -2.60 -10.83
C LEU A 61 -4.52 -4.10 -11.13
N LEU A 62 -3.47 -4.56 -11.80
CA LEU A 62 -3.29 -5.97 -12.12
C LEU A 62 -3.08 -6.81 -10.85
N ILE A 63 -2.24 -6.37 -9.92
CA ILE A 63 -1.99 -7.06 -8.66
C ILE A 63 -3.30 -7.22 -7.88
N GLU A 64 -4.03 -6.14 -7.70
CA GLU A 64 -5.26 -6.09 -6.91
C GLU A 64 -6.36 -6.94 -7.55
N ALA A 65 -6.62 -6.76 -8.84
CA ALA A 65 -7.63 -7.54 -9.54
C ALA A 65 -7.34 -9.04 -9.53
N ASN A 66 -6.09 -9.43 -9.78
CA ASN A 66 -5.71 -10.84 -9.83
C ASN A 66 -5.80 -11.49 -8.44
N VAL A 67 -5.30 -10.83 -7.39
CA VAL A 67 -5.27 -11.43 -6.04
C VAL A 67 -6.67 -11.46 -5.43
N ILE A 68 -7.44 -10.36 -5.51
CA ILE A 68 -8.80 -10.30 -4.96
C ILE A 68 -9.71 -11.29 -5.69
N GLY A 69 -9.62 -11.35 -7.03
CA GLY A 69 -10.38 -12.31 -7.82
C GLY A 69 -10.01 -13.76 -7.52
N ALA A 70 -8.71 -14.07 -7.38
CA ALA A 70 -8.26 -15.40 -7.02
C ALA A 70 -8.68 -15.80 -5.60
N ALA A 71 -8.61 -14.88 -4.63
CA ALA A 71 -9.08 -15.14 -3.27
C ALA A 71 -10.53 -15.61 -3.24
N HIS A 72 -11.41 -14.94 -3.97
CA HIS A 72 -12.80 -15.40 -4.13
C HIS A 72 -12.90 -16.73 -4.88
N LYS A 73 -12.27 -16.83 -6.05
CA LYS A 73 -12.34 -18.02 -6.92
C LYS A 73 -11.91 -19.30 -6.22
N PHE A 74 -10.92 -19.22 -5.33
CA PHE A 74 -10.32 -20.35 -4.64
C PHE A 74 -10.78 -20.49 -3.18
N GLY A 75 -11.77 -19.71 -2.76
CA GLY A 75 -12.49 -19.91 -1.51
C GLY A 75 -11.78 -19.42 -0.27
N ALA A 76 -10.98 -18.37 -0.37
CA ALA A 76 -10.42 -17.71 0.83
C ALA A 76 -11.57 -17.20 1.72
N GLU A 77 -11.50 -17.49 3.01
CA GLU A 77 -12.53 -17.10 3.99
C GLU A 77 -12.47 -15.59 4.26
N LYS A 78 -11.26 -15.00 4.30
CA LYS A 78 -11.05 -13.58 4.56
C LYS A 78 -9.98 -13.00 3.65
N LEU A 79 -10.19 -11.75 3.24
CA LEU A 79 -9.15 -10.95 2.60
C LEU A 79 -9.03 -9.60 3.30
N LEU A 80 -7.80 -9.22 3.67
CA LEU A 80 -7.44 -7.89 4.13
C LEU A 80 -6.68 -7.18 3.01
N PHE A 81 -7.28 -6.12 2.45
CA PHE A 81 -6.64 -5.26 1.45
C PHE A 81 -6.02 -4.04 2.11
N LEU A 82 -4.72 -3.85 1.93
CA LEU A 82 -4.05 -2.62 2.36
C LEU A 82 -4.24 -1.53 1.30
N GLY A 83 -5.16 -0.61 1.59
CA GLY A 83 -5.37 0.62 0.86
C GLY A 83 -4.27 1.66 1.16
N SER A 84 -4.64 2.92 1.13
CA SER A 84 -3.74 4.03 1.45
C SER A 84 -4.55 5.29 1.76
N SER A 85 -4.06 6.14 2.63
CA SER A 85 -4.65 7.48 2.87
C SER A 85 -4.63 8.40 1.64
N CYS A 86 -3.84 8.08 0.61
CA CYS A 86 -3.80 8.80 -0.68
C CYS A 86 -5.12 8.76 -1.46
N ILE A 87 -6.04 7.86 -1.13
CA ILE A 87 -7.35 7.72 -1.80
C ILE A 87 -8.31 8.87 -1.51
N TYR A 88 -8.05 9.63 -0.46
CA TYR A 88 -8.92 10.74 -0.07
C TYR A 88 -8.62 12.01 -0.88
N PRO A 89 -9.63 12.88 -1.06
CA PRO A 89 -9.44 14.15 -1.76
C PRO A 89 -8.34 15.00 -1.14
N LYS A 90 -7.59 15.70 -1.99
CA LYS A 90 -6.50 16.60 -1.58
C LYS A 90 -6.93 17.62 -0.51
N PHE A 91 -8.14 18.11 -0.60
CA PHE A 91 -8.71 19.15 0.27
C PHE A 91 -9.82 18.61 1.17
N ALA A 92 -9.78 17.33 1.52
CA ALA A 92 -10.73 16.76 2.48
C ALA A 92 -10.64 17.49 3.83
N ALA A 93 -11.79 17.66 4.47
CA ALA A 93 -11.84 18.23 5.82
C ALA A 93 -11.07 17.34 6.81
N GLN A 94 -10.40 17.96 7.78
CA GLN A 94 -9.63 17.28 8.82
C GLN A 94 -10.39 17.26 10.15
N PRO A 95 -10.44 16.14 10.88
CA PRO A 95 -9.92 14.82 10.50
C PRO A 95 -10.71 14.20 9.34
N ILE A 96 -10.01 13.49 8.44
CA ILE A 96 -10.61 12.89 7.26
C ILE A 96 -11.56 11.77 7.67
N GLN A 97 -12.81 11.85 7.21
CA GLN A 97 -13.80 10.80 7.40
C GLN A 97 -13.77 9.82 6.22
N GLU A 98 -14.07 8.54 6.45
CA GLU A 98 -14.11 7.52 5.38
C GLU A 98 -15.12 7.91 4.27
N SER A 99 -16.21 8.59 4.61
CA SER A 99 -17.21 9.09 3.67
C SER A 99 -16.69 10.17 2.71
N ALA A 100 -15.50 10.72 2.95
CA ALA A 100 -14.85 11.66 2.03
C ALA A 100 -14.29 10.99 0.77
N LEU A 101 -14.25 9.66 0.72
CA LEU A 101 -13.83 8.93 -0.46
C LEU A 101 -14.64 9.34 -1.70
N LEU A 102 -13.95 9.69 -2.79
CA LEU A 102 -14.54 10.12 -4.07
C LEU A 102 -15.34 11.43 -4.01
N SER A 103 -15.25 12.22 -2.94
CA SER A 103 -15.98 13.50 -2.81
C SER A 103 -15.28 14.70 -3.46
N GLY A 104 -14.07 14.51 -4.00
CA GLY A 104 -13.30 15.60 -4.62
C GLY A 104 -12.04 15.12 -5.35
N PRO A 105 -11.26 16.05 -5.91
CA PRO A 105 -10.05 15.71 -6.69
C PRO A 105 -8.94 15.16 -5.79
N LEU A 106 -8.24 14.17 -6.31
CA LEU A 106 -7.07 13.58 -5.67
C LEU A 106 -5.84 14.51 -5.74
N GLU A 107 -4.81 14.22 -4.95
CA GLU A 107 -3.51 14.87 -5.08
C GLU A 107 -2.86 14.51 -6.42
N PRO A 108 -2.61 15.49 -7.33
CA PRO A 108 -2.14 15.19 -8.69
C PRO A 108 -0.82 14.41 -8.76
N THR A 109 0.05 14.56 -7.76
CA THR A 109 1.38 13.94 -7.75
C THR A 109 1.36 12.43 -7.51
N ASN A 110 0.27 11.89 -6.96
CA ASN A 110 0.11 10.46 -6.70
C ASN A 110 -1.26 9.89 -7.12
N GLN A 111 -2.01 10.64 -7.93
CA GLN A 111 -3.38 10.26 -8.34
C GLN A 111 -3.45 8.88 -9.01
N TRP A 112 -2.44 8.49 -9.76
CA TRP A 112 -2.41 7.22 -10.49
C TRP A 112 -2.39 6.03 -9.54
N TYR A 113 -1.56 6.10 -8.51
CA TYR A 113 -1.54 5.14 -7.40
C TYR A 113 -2.86 5.15 -6.63
N ALA A 114 -3.36 6.34 -6.29
CA ALA A 114 -4.61 6.49 -5.55
C ALA A 114 -5.80 5.88 -6.29
N ILE A 115 -5.89 6.08 -7.62
CA ILE A 115 -6.96 5.49 -8.45
C ILE A 115 -6.89 3.96 -8.41
N ALA A 116 -5.69 3.35 -8.49
CA ALA A 116 -5.56 1.91 -8.36
C ALA A 116 -6.06 1.45 -6.99
N LYS A 117 -5.62 2.08 -5.90
CA LYS A 117 -6.05 1.74 -4.54
C LYS A 117 -7.55 1.91 -4.32
N ILE A 118 -8.19 2.91 -4.91
CA ILE A 118 -9.65 3.07 -4.92
C ILE A 118 -10.30 1.89 -5.65
N ALA A 119 -9.77 1.49 -6.80
CA ALA A 119 -10.30 0.37 -7.57
C ALA A 119 -10.23 -0.95 -6.79
N GLY A 120 -9.10 -1.25 -6.14
CA GLY A 120 -8.94 -2.43 -5.29
C GLY A 120 -9.90 -2.44 -4.11
N LEU A 121 -10.05 -1.30 -3.41
CA LEU A 121 -11.02 -1.14 -2.32
C LEU A 121 -12.45 -1.40 -2.81
N LYS A 122 -12.84 -0.77 -3.93
CA LYS A 122 -14.18 -0.95 -4.50
C LYS A 122 -14.42 -2.37 -5.02
N LEU A 123 -13.39 -3.04 -5.51
CA LEU A 123 -13.48 -4.44 -5.91
C LEU A 123 -13.74 -5.35 -4.70
N ALA A 124 -13.00 -5.16 -3.60
CA ALA A 124 -13.25 -5.91 -2.35
C ALA A 124 -14.66 -5.66 -1.82
N GLU A 125 -15.14 -4.41 -1.84
CA GLU A 125 -16.49 -4.03 -1.46
C GLU A 125 -17.55 -4.71 -2.38
N ALA A 126 -17.31 -4.76 -3.68
CA ALA A 126 -18.20 -5.40 -4.64
C ALA A 126 -18.34 -6.92 -4.36
N PHE A 127 -17.25 -7.62 -4.07
CA PHE A 127 -17.29 -9.03 -3.67
C PHE A 127 -18.07 -9.25 -2.36
N ARG A 128 -17.97 -8.34 -1.41
CA ARG A 128 -18.81 -8.38 -0.19
C ARG A 128 -20.28 -8.25 -0.51
N VAL A 129 -20.64 -7.29 -1.35
CA VAL A 129 -22.05 -7.00 -1.70
C VAL A 129 -22.67 -8.12 -2.53
N GLU A 130 -21.95 -8.61 -3.53
CA GLU A 130 -22.49 -9.59 -4.48
C GLU A 130 -22.42 -11.03 -3.97
N HIS A 131 -21.33 -11.39 -3.30
CA HIS A 131 -21.02 -12.77 -2.92
C HIS A 131 -20.96 -13.01 -1.41
N GLY A 132 -21.12 -11.98 -0.59
CA GLY A 132 -21.05 -12.11 0.88
C GLY A 132 -19.65 -12.42 1.42
N CYS A 133 -18.59 -12.17 0.65
CA CYS A 133 -17.20 -12.42 1.05
C CYS A 133 -16.79 -11.55 2.26
N ASP A 134 -16.01 -12.10 3.19
CA ASP A 134 -15.39 -11.30 4.26
C ASP A 134 -14.09 -10.64 3.77
N PHE A 135 -14.24 -9.76 2.77
CA PHE A 135 -13.15 -8.96 2.20
C PHE A 135 -13.21 -7.55 2.76
N ILE A 136 -12.21 -7.17 3.51
CA ILE A 136 -12.13 -5.86 4.18
C ILE A 136 -10.93 -5.06 3.67
N SER A 137 -11.02 -3.74 3.82
CA SER A 137 -9.94 -2.83 3.43
C SER A 137 -9.59 -1.92 4.60
N VAL A 138 -8.29 -1.67 4.80
CA VAL A 138 -7.80 -0.70 5.77
C VAL A 138 -6.96 0.36 5.06
N MET A 139 -7.02 1.59 5.56
CA MET A 139 -6.30 2.74 4.99
C MET A 139 -5.24 3.23 5.99
N PRO A 140 -4.08 2.55 6.05
CA PRO A 140 -3.03 2.97 6.96
C PRO A 140 -2.50 4.36 6.60
N THR A 141 -2.04 5.09 7.60
CA THR A 141 -1.32 6.35 7.42
C THR A 141 0.11 6.07 6.92
N ASN A 142 1.04 7.02 7.09
CA ASN A 142 2.43 6.78 6.68
C ASN A 142 3.10 5.83 7.68
N LEU A 143 3.35 4.61 7.25
CA LEU A 143 4.02 3.60 8.06
C LEU A 143 5.53 3.88 8.14
N TYR A 144 6.11 3.56 9.28
CA TYR A 144 7.55 3.57 9.50
C TYR A 144 7.95 2.44 10.46
N GLY A 145 9.20 2.01 10.39
CA GLY A 145 9.72 1.00 11.32
C GLY A 145 10.91 0.22 10.77
N PRO A 146 11.29 -0.88 11.44
CA PRO A 146 12.35 -1.76 10.99
C PRO A 146 12.07 -2.33 9.59
N GLY A 147 13.10 -2.39 8.75
CA GLY A 147 12.96 -2.90 7.38
C GLY A 147 12.42 -1.90 6.37
N ASP A 148 12.24 -0.62 6.73
CA ASP A 148 11.79 0.42 5.81
C ASP A 148 12.78 0.65 4.66
N ASN A 149 12.30 1.29 3.60
CA ASN A 149 13.11 1.62 2.43
C ASN A 149 13.83 2.96 2.62
N PHE A 150 15.16 2.91 2.75
CA PHE A 150 16.02 4.10 2.89
C PHE A 150 16.67 4.53 1.57
N GLU A 151 16.29 3.95 0.41
CA GLU A 151 16.86 4.31 -0.89
C GLU A 151 16.47 5.75 -1.30
N PRO A 152 17.43 6.67 -1.54
CA PRO A 152 17.14 8.09 -1.74
C PRO A 152 16.14 8.39 -2.86
N ALA A 153 16.14 7.58 -3.92
CA ALA A 153 15.28 7.79 -5.09
C ALA A 153 13.82 7.35 -4.87
N SER A 154 13.56 6.46 -3.90
CA SER A 154 12.24 5.81 -3.74
C SER A 154 11.69 5.84 -2.31
N ALA A 155 12.51 6.21 -1.32
CA ALA A 155 12.11 6.28 0.08
C ALA A 155 10.96 7.26 0.32
N HIS A 156 10.10 6.94 1.29
CA HIS A 156 9.13 7.88 1.83
C HIS A 156 9.80 8.96 2.69
N VAL A 157 9.03 9.99 3.05
CA VAL A 157 9.58 11.21 3.67
C VAL A 157 10.35 10.94 4.96
N LEU A 158 9.85 10.09 5.86
CA LEU A 158 10.49 9.84 7.16
C LEU A 158 11.83 9.09 7.00
N PRO A 159 11.89 7.91 6.36
CA PRO A 159 13.16 7.21 6.15
C PRO A 159 14.16 8.03 5.33
N ALA A 160 13.70 8.79 4.32
CA ALA A 160 14.58 9.68 3.55
C ALA A 160 15.21 10.78 4.42
N LEU A 161 14.44 11.39 5.31
CA LEU A 161 14.95 12.44 6.23
C LEU A 161 15.89 11.85 7.29
N LEU A 162 15.56 10.68 7.85
CA LEU A 162 16.40 9.96 8.80
C LEU A 162 17.78 9.64 8.21
N ARG A 163 17.80 9.05 7.02
CA ARG A 163 19.05 8.75 6.31
C ARG A 163 19.88 10.01 6.06
N ARG A 164 19.26 11.06 5.52
CA ARG A 164 19.96 12.32 5.21
C ARG A 164 20.49 13.01 6.46
N ALA A 165 19.73 12.96 7.58
CA ALA A 165 20.19 13.51 8.84
C ALA A 165 21.40 12.73 9.39
N HIS A 166 21.37 11.41 9.29
CA HIS A 166 22.50 10.56 9.69
C HIS A 166 23.75 10.83 8.85
N GLU A 167 23.63 10.82 7.52
CA GLU A 167 24.73 11.11 6.60
C GLU A 167 25.31 12.51 6.81
N ALA A 168 24.46 13.52 7.06
CA ALA A 168 24.91 14.89 7.36
C ALA A 168 25.68 14.96 8.68
N ALA A 169 25.22 14.25 9.72
CA ALA A 169 25.90 14.19 11.00
C ALA A 169 27.29 13.53 10.90
N GLU A 170 27.37 12.40 10.17
CA GLU A 170 28.66 11.72 9.93
C GLU A 170 29.63 12.56 9.12
N ALA A 171 29.14 13.35 8.16
CA ALA A 171 29.93 14.25 7.34
C ALA A 171 30.28 15.59 8.03
N GLY A 172 29.82 15.82 9.27
CA GLY A 172 29.99 17.06 10.01
C GLY A 172 29.30 18.27 9.38
N VAL A 173 28.21 18.04 8.63
CA VAL A 173 27.43 19.10 7.99
C VAL A 173 26.48 19.72 9.00
N GLU A 174 26.61 21.04 9.23
CA GLU A 174 25.81 21.74 10.25
C GLU A 174 24.33 21.97 9.87
N LYS A 175 23.99 21.88 8.59
CA LYS A 175 22.66 22.23 8.09
C LYS A 175 22.13 21.18 7.13
N LEU A 176 20.94 20.66 7.40
CA LEU A 176 20.20 19.80 6.48
C LEU A 176 19.19 20.65 5.67
N VAL A 177 19.30 20.62 4.34
CA VAL A 177 18.33 21.28 3.46
C VAL A 177 17.09 20.40 3.34
N VAL A 178 15.94 20.89 3.77
CA VAL A 178 14.65 20.24 3.62
C VAL A 178 13.87 20.91 2.47
N TRP A 179 13.27 20.11 1.60
CA TRP A 179 12.50 20.64 0.48
C TRP A 179 11.13 21.16 0.93
N GLY A 180 10.72 22.28 0.35
CA GLY A 180 9.43 22.90 0.65
C GLY A 180 9.47 23.82 1.88
N SER A 181 8.29 24.21 2.33
CA SER A 181 8.12 25.19 3.42
C SER A 181 8.24 24.58 4.83
N GLY A 182 8.22 23.26 4.96
CA GLY A 182 8.08 22.57 6.25
C GLY A 182 6.68 22.61 6.87
N ALA A 183 5.72 23.27 6.22
CA ALA A 183 4.34 23.39 6.74
C ALA A 183 3.49 22.12 6.64
N PRO A 184 3.65 21.22 5.63
CA PRO A 184 2.84 20.02 5.54
C PRO A 184 3.00 19.11 6.75
N GLN A 185 1.88 18.74 7.35
CA GLN A 185 1.83 17.75 8.43
C GLN A 185 1.57 16.36 7.86
N ARG A 186 2.05 15.34 8.56
CA ARG A 186 1.85 13.93 8.22
C ARG A 186 1.54 13.15 9.49
N GLU A 187 0.58 12.28 9.37
CA GLU A 187 0.31 11.27 10.38
C GLU A 187 1.23 10.09 10.15
N MET A 188 1.88 9.63 11.21
CA MET A 188 2.84 8.51 11.18
C MET A 188 2.34 7.40 12.10
N MET A 189 2.46 6.14 11.65
CA MET A 189 2.10 4.96 12.44
C MET A 189 3.27 3.98 12.43
N TYR A 190 3.60 3.46 13.60
CA TYR A 190 4.62 2.41 13.70
C TYR A 190 4.08 1.11 13.10
N VAL A 191 4.94 0.41 12.34
CA VAL A 191 4.49 -0.73 11.53
C VAL A 191 3.96 -1.89 12.36
N ASP A 192 4.53 -2.11 13.55
CA ASP A 192 4.06 -3.19 14.45
C ASP A 192 2.71 -2.85 15.06
N ASP A 193 2.41 -1.56 15.34
CA ASP A 193 1.09 -1.13 15.81
C ASP A 193 -0.01 -1.43 14.77
N LEU A 194 0.31 -1.27 13.47
CA LEU A 194 -0.61 -1.70 12.41
C LEU A 194 -0.75 -3.22 12.35
N ALA A 195 0.33 -3.95 12.60
CA ALA A 195 0.31 -5.41 12.54
C ALA A 195 -0.48 -6.03 13.71
N ASP A 196 -0.52 -5.34 14.84
CA ASP A 196 -1.26 -5.77 16.04
C ASP A 196 -2.76 -5.40 16.00
N ALA A 197 -3.14 -4.42 15.16
CA ALA A 197 -4.52 -3.94 15.03
C ALA A 197 -5.35 -4.83 14.09
#